data_bdbc364fd0853e7db74de96b411d2ac8
#
_entry.id   bdbc364fd0853e7db74de96b411d2ac8
#
_cell.length_a   1.000
_cell.length_b   1.000
_cell.length_c   1.000
_cell.angle_alpha   90.00
_cell.angle_beta   90.00
_cell.angle_gamma   90.00
#
_symmetry.space_group_name_H-M   'P 1'
#
loop_
_entity.id
_entity.type
_entity.pdbx_description
1 polymer ?
#
loop_
_entity_poly.entity_id
_entity_poly.type
_entity_poly.pdbx_seq_one_letter_code
_entity_poly.pdbx_strand_id
1 'polypeptide(L)'
;MPDWASEERKKLMAMYGATLHLISREAGGFNAALQGARDLAEEIGGFQPKQFENQDNPEAHYLTTGVEILRQLPDVTDFVAGVGSGGTLMG
;
A
#
# COMPACT_ATOMS: atom_id res chain seq x y z
N MET A 1 5.35 -11.03 0.36
CA MET A 1 5.39 -10.22 -0.86
C MET A 1 5.73 -11.07 -2.08
N PRO A 2 5.39 -10.66 -3.33
CA PRO A 2 5.80 -11.39 -4.54
C PRO A 2 7.33 -11.54 -4.65
N ASP A 3 7.81 -12.70 -5.07
CA ASP A 3 9.25 -12.97 -5.23
C ASP A 3 9.88 -12.26 -6.43
N TRP A 4 9.07 -11.84 -7.41
CA TRP A 4 9.48 -11.02 -8.58
C TRP A 4 9.52 -9.51 -8.30
N ALA A 5 9.29 -9.07 -7.07
CA ALA A 5 9.57 -7.68 -6.70
C ALA A 5 11.06 -7.36 -6.87
N SER A 6 11.38 -6.11 -7.16
CA SER A 6 12.75 -5.71 -7.44
C SER A 6 13.70 -6.02 -6.28
N GLU A 7 14.93 -6.38 -6.61
CA GLU A 7 15.95 -6.71 -5.61
C GLU A 7 16.27 -5.51 -4.70
N GLU A 8 16.19 -4.29 -5.23
CA GLU A 8 16.37 -3.07 -4.45
C GLU A 8 15.34 -2.95 -3.33
N ARG A 9 14.07 -3.26 -3.62
CA ARG A 9 12.99 -3.23 -2.61
C ARG A 9 13.21 -4.29 -1.53
N LYS A 10 13.59 -5.50 -1.93
CA LYS A 10 13.89 -6.59 -0.98
C LYS A 10 15.05 -6.21 -0.06
N LYS A 11 16.14 -5.70 -0.64
CA LYS A 11 17.31 -5.27 0.12
C LYS A 11 17.00 -4.12 1.07
N LEU A 12 16.21 -3.13 0.61
CA LEU A 12 15.83 -1.99 1.43
C LEU A 12 14.98 -2.43 2.63
N MET A 13 13.98 -3.27 2.41
CA MET A 13 13.16 -3.79 3.52
C MET A 13 13.98 -4.61 4.51
N ALA A 14 14.85 -5.50 4.01
CA ALA A 14 15.74 -6.30 4.86
C ALA A 14 16.72 -5.41 5.65
N MET A 15 17.23 -4.34 5.05
CA MET A 15 18.11 -3.39 5.73
C MET A 15 17.41 -2.68 6.91
N TYR A 16 16.11 -2.45 6.79
CA TYR A 16 15.28 -1.92 7.89
C TYR A 16 14.81 -2.99 8.88
N GLY A 17 15.31 -4.21 8.78
CA GLY A 17 15.02 -5.29 9.73
C GLY A 17 13.74 -6.05 9.46
N ALA A 18 13.10 -5.87 8.30
CA ALA A 18 11.90 -6.63 7.96
C ALA A 18 12.22 -8.09 7.60
N THR A 19 11.42 -9.02 8.09
CA THR A 19 11.44 -10.42 7.63
C THR A 19 10.61 -10.53 6.35
N LEU A 20 11.22 -11.05 5.27
CA LEU A 20 10.58 -11.15 3.97
C LEU A 20 10.02 -12.57 3.74
N HIS A 21 8.70 -12.66 3.59
CA HIS A 21 8.00 -13.86 3.13
C HIS A 21 7.73 -13.74 1.64
N LEU A 22 8.53 -14.44 0.81
CA LEU A 22 8.46 -14.36 -0.64
C LEU A 22 7.51 -15.44 -1.18
N ILE A 23 6.58 -15.02 -2.05
CA ILE A 23 5.58 -15.91 -2.66
C ILE A 23 5.77 -15.89 -4.18
N SER A 24 5.96 -17.08 -4.76
CA SER A 24 6.15 -17.22 -6.20
C SER A 24 4.83 -17.10 -6.98
N ARG A 25 4.94 -16.94 -8.30
CA ARG A 25 3.76 -16.93 -9.18
C ARG A 25 3.05 -18.30 -9.16
N GLU A 26 3.82 -19.38 -9.15
CA GLU A 26 3.32 -20.75 -9.09
C GLU A 26 2.57 -21.05 -7.79
N ALA A 27 2.96 -20.42 -6.68
CA ALA A 27 2.29 -20.51 -5.40
C ALA A 27 1.00 -19.66 -5.29
N GLY A 28 0.54 -19.05 -6.38
CA GLY A 28 -0.67 -18.24 -6.45
C GLY A 28 -0.44 -16.72 -6.51
N GLY A 29 0.81 -16.30 -6.59
CA GLY A 29 1.20 -14.92 -6.91
C GLY A 29 0.71 -13.89 -5.89
N PHE A 30 0.16 -12.79 -6.39
CA PHE A 30 -0.26 -11.66 -5.56
C PHE A 30 -1.39 -12.04 -4.58
N ASN A 31 -2.37 -12.83 -5.03
CA ASN A 31 -3.49 -13.25 -4.18
C ASN A 31 -3.02 -14.15 -3.03
N ALA A 32 -2.10 -15.08 -3.31
CA ALA A 32 -1.49 -15.91 -2.26
C ALA A 32 -0.64 -15.07 -1.30
N ALA A 33 0.02 -14.01 -1.77
CA ALA A 33 0.75 -13.10 -0.90
C ALA A 33 -0.19 -12.32 0.03
N LEU A 34 -1.37 -11.90 -0.44
CA LEU A 34 -2.39 -11.27 0.40
C LEU A 34 -2.94 -12.24 1.45
N GLN A 35 -3.24 -13.48 1.04
CA GLN A 35 -3.73 -14.49 1.99
C GLN A 35 -2.67 -14.83 3.02
N GLY A 36 -1.42 -15.09 2.61
CA GLY A 36 -0.33 -15.36 3.53
C GLY A 36 -0.05 -14.22 4.52
N ALA A 37 -0.29 -12.97 4.13
CA ALA A 37 -0.20 -11.83 5.04
C ALA A 37 -1.33 -11.84 6.10
N ARG A 38 -2.54 -12.28 5.72
CA ARG A 38 -3.66 -12.45 6.68
C ARG A 38 -3.36 -13.55 7.67
N ASP A 39 -2.97 -14.73 7.17
CA ASP A 39 -2.68 -15.90 7.98
C ASP A 39 -1.54 -15.61 8.99
N LEU A 40 -0.48 -14.97 8.52
CA LEU A 40 0.63 -14.57 9.38
C LEU A 40 0.21 -13.55 10.45
N ALA A 41 -0.60 -12.56 10.06
CA ALA A 41 -1.08 -11.55 11.02
C ALA A 41 -1.97 -12.18 12.11
N GLU A 42 -2.80 -13.17 11.77
CA GLU A 42 -3.58 -13.93 12.75
C GLU A 42 -2.67 -14.76 13.67
N GLU A 43 -1.68 -15.42 13.10
CA GLU A 43 -0.74 -16.27 13.86
C GLU A 43 0.05 -15.49 14.91
N ILE A 44 0.56 -14.31 14.54
CA ILE A 44 1.43 -13.52 15.43
C ILE A 44 0.71 -12.37 16.15
N GLY A 45 -0.60 -12.20 15.94
CA GLY A 45 -1.35 -11.04 16.46
C GLY A 45 -0.89 -9.72 15.84
N GLY A 46 -0.47 -9.74 14.56
CA GLY A 46 0.10 -8.61 13.86
C GLY A 46 -0.95 -7.65 13.29
N PHE A 47 -0.58 -6.36 13.19
CA PHE A 47 -1.40 -5.36 12.52
C PHE A 47 -1.21 -5.40 11.00
N GLN A 48 -2.31 -5.37 10.25
CA GLN A 48 -2.31 -5.21 8.79
C GLN A 48 -2.88 -3.84 8.41
N PRO A 49 -2.12 -2.99 7.69
CA PRO A 49 -2.64 -1.70 7.18
C PRO A 49 -3.79 -1.83 6.17
N LYS A 50 -3.84 -2.94 5.40
CA LYS A 50 -4.91 -3.26 4.42
C LYS A 50 -5.25 -2.08 3.50
N GLN A 51 -4.26 -1.53 2.82
CA GLN A 51 -4.37 -0.30 2.03
C GLN A 51 -5.51 -0.27 0.99
N PHE A 52 -6.01 -1.42 0.56
CA PHE A 52 -7.14 -1.51 -0.38
C PHE A 52 -8.52 -1.50 0.29
N GLU A 53 -8.58 -1.68 1.59
CA GLU A 53 -9.82 -1.81 2.37
C GLU A 53 -9.93 -0.73 3.46
N ASN A 54 -8.79 -0.26 3.98
CA ASN A 54 -8.73 0.67 5.10
C ASN A 54 -9.11 2.09 4.66
N GLN A 55 -10.14 2.64 5.28
CA GLN A 55 -10.64 4.00 5.00
C GLN A 55 -9.66 5.10 5.45
N ASP A 56 -8.75 4.83 6.37
CA ASP A 56 -7.69 5.78 6.76
C ASP A 56 -6.83 6.20 5.56
N ASN A 57 -6.72 5.33 4.54
CA ASN A 57 -5.96 5.63 3.34
C ASN A 57 -6.56 6.82 2.55
N PRO A 58 -7.80 6.80 2.06
CA PRO A 58 -8.40 8.00 1.45
C PRO A 58 -8.59 9.15 2.44
N GLU A 59 -8.95 8.88 3.70
CA GLU A 59 -9.14 9.92 4.70
C GLU A 59 -7.88 10.76 4.94
N ALA A 60 -6.70 10.13 4.97
CA ALA A 60 -5.44 10.85 5.09
C ALA A 60 -5.25 11.87 3.96
N HIS A 61 -5.57 11.50 2.72
CA HIS A 61 -5.51 12.39 1.57
C HIS A 61 -6.59 13.47 1.60
N TYR A 62 -7.79 13.14 2.05
CA TYR A 62 -8.87 14.11 2.23
C TYR A 62 -8.49 15.20 3.25
N LEU A 63 -7.92 14.80 4.39
CA LEU A 63 -7.56 15.73 5.47
C LEU A 63 -6.27 16.52 5.20
N THR A 64 -5.39 16.03 4.34
CA THR A 64 -4.06 16.65 4.10
C THR A 64 -3.85 17.03 2.64
N THR A 65 -3.63 16.07 1.76
CA THR A 65 -3.24 16.28 0.36
C THR A 65 -4.24 17.16 -0.39
N GLY A 66 -5.54 16.86 -0.29
CA GLY A 66 -6.60 17.64 -0.94
C GLY A 66 -6.65 19.07 -0.42
N VAL A 67 -6.53 19.26 0.88
CA VAL A 67 -6.48 20.59 1.53
C VAL A 67 -5.26 21.38 1.08
N GLU A 68 -4.09 20.73 1.00
CA GLU A 68 -2.85 21.36 0.54
C GLU A 68 -2.93 21.80 -0.92
N ILE A 69 -3.49 20.95 -1.80
CA ILE A 69 -3.68 21.26 -3.22
C ILE A 69 -4.59 22.48 -3.37
N LEU A 70 -5.76 22.50 -2.73
CA LEU A 70 -6.70 23.63 -2.78
C LEU A 70 -6.12 24.92 -2.21
N ARG A 71 -5.25 24.82 -1.21
CA ARG A 71 -4.57 25.99 -0.64
C ARG A 71 -3.50 26.55 -1.60
N GLN A 72 -2.76 25.67 -2.29
CA GLN A 72 -1.68 26.05 -3.20
C GLN A 72 -2.20 26.44 -4.59
N LEU A 73 -3.29 25.85 -5.03
CA LEU A 73 -3.91 26.04 -6.33
C LEU A 73 -5.44 26.20 -6.16
N PRO A 74 -5.91 27.36 -5.67
CA PRO A 74 -7.33 27.55 -5.36
C PRO A 74 -8.25 27.50 -6.60
N ASP A 75 -7.71 27.75 -7.78
CA ASP A 75 -8.44 27.72 -9.05
C ASP A 75 -8.25 26.42 -9.84
N VAL A 76 -7.79 25.33 -9.17
CA VAL A 76 -7.63 24.02 -9.83
C VAL A 76 -8.98 23.53 -10.38
N THR A 77 -8.99 23.13 -11.65
CA THR A 77 -10.17 22.58 -12.33
C THR A 77 -10.06 21.08 -12.58
N ASP A 78 -8.84 20.58 -12.69
CA ASP A 78 -8.58 19.19 -13.05
C ASP A 78 -7.50 18.61 -12.14
N PHE A 79 -7.73 17.38 -11.66
CA PHE A 79 -6.78 16.60 -10.88
C PHE A 79 -6.53 15.26 -11.56
N VAL A 80 -5.26 14.97 -11.86
CA VAL A 80 -4.85 13.73 -12.53
C VAL A 80 -3.83 13.01 -11.66
N ALA A 81 -4.11 11.78 -11.34
CA ALA A 81 -3.23 10.94 -10.53
C ALA A 81 -3.17 9.49 -11.01
N GLY A 82 -2.05 8.81 -10.78
CA GLY A 82 -1.95 7.38 -10.93
C GLY A 82 -2.77 6.65 -9.87
N VAL A 83 -3.42 5.56 -10.25
CA VAL A 83 -4.25 4.75 -9.33
C VAL A 83 -3.55 3.46 -8.95
N GLY A 84 -3.18 3.32 -7.68
CA GLY A 84 -2.76 2.06 -7.05
C GLY A 84 -3.87 1.52 -6.15
N SER A 85 -3.83 1.84 -4.86
CA SER A 85 -4.91 1.53 -3.91
C SER A 85 -6.15 2.42 -4.08
N GLY A 86 -6.03 3.52 -4.80
CA GLY A 86 -7.10 4.50 -4.99
C GLY A 86 -7.15 5.61 -3.93
N GLY A 87 -6.39 5.50 -2.84
CA GLY A 87 -6.47 6.42 -1.71
C GLY A 87 -6.31 7.89 -2.09
N THR A 88 -5.29 8.20 -2.88
CA THR A 88 -5.02 9.59 -3.31
C THR A 88 -6.13 10.19 -4.17
N LEU A 89 -6.77 9.39 -5.03
CA LEU A 89 -7.81 9.87 -5.93
C LEU A 89 -9.18 9.98 -5.24
N MET A 90 -9.42 9.11 -4.25
CA MET A 90 -10.71 9.02 -3.53
C MET A 90 -10.78 9.96 -2.33
N GLY A 91 -9.65 10.32 -1.78
CA GLY A 91 -9.55 11.29 -0.70
C GLY A 91 -9.50 12.73 -1.22
#